data_4e2c490c2086fd736803cf012bb3054c
#
_entry.id   4e2c490c2086fd736803cf012bb3054c
#
_cell.length_a   1.000
_cell.length_b   1.000
_cell.length_c   1.000
_cell.angle_alpha   90.00
_cell.angle_beta   90.00
_cell.angle_gamma   90.00
#
_symmetry.space_group_name_H-M   'P 1'
#
loop_
_entity.id
_entity.type
_entity.pdbx_description
1 polymer ?
#
loop_
_entity_poly.entity_id
_entity_poly.type
_entity_poly.pdbx_seq_one_letter_code
_entity_poly.pdbx_strand_id
1 'polypeptide(L)'
;MEKKFSGKIWKFGNDIDTDTIIPGKRGTIPDRNEMKKYAFELLKPEFGSTVQPGDILVAGTNFGCGSSREQAATVLSYNGVRCIIAKSFARIFFRNAFNSGILLLTCDQIQDVCEGGDIVTVDVDAQTVSVNGKTFKVGAVPENLYNIVANGGLIEDTKKRLAAGNVKMDIKPLSMEQCRKKGYTMVEKILKKNAGKEHVAPGDIVITKPDMFMIHDIYTTYLLETMKDIGADKIDDPDKVTIVWDHCMPTAVAKNDYDHYEAGLELAKTYGIKKLHIGEGICHTIMHEAKYAKPGEIATATDSHTTTYGGAGNFCSGIGTAEMAAALITGELWFKVPEAIKIVLNGHLRDGVMSKDVILRILGDIKADGGQYKSLEFTGPAAHEMSMEQRFTVANMALEAGAKCGLFEADEKTAEYYGMPLEDIDWVCVDDRSKV
;
A
#
# COMPACT_ATOMS: atom_id res chain seq x y z
N MET A 1 11.56 6.57 -19.99
CA MET A 1 10.53 7.54 -20.44
C MET A 1 11.19 8.92 -20.47
N GLU A 2 10.90 9.77 -21.45
CA GLU A 2 11.37 11.17 -21.42
C GLU A 2 10.65 11.95 -20.34
N LYS A 3 11.36 12.92 -19.71
CA LYS A 3 10.77 13.78 -18.67
C LYS A 3 9.85 14.85 -19.19
N LYS A 4 9.91 15.11 -20.52
CA LYS A 4 9.01 16.02 -21.21
C LYS A 4 8.37 15.27 -22.39
N PHE A 5 7.03 15.20 -22.39
CA PHE A 5 6.27 14.47 -23.40
C PHE A 5 4.88 15.07 -23.59
N SER A 6 4.24 14.73 -24.68
CA SER A 6 2.86 15.15 -24.99
C SER A 6 2.03 13.95 -25.40
N GLY A 7 0.73 14.02 -25.12
CA GLY A 7 -0.22 12.98 -25.50
C GLY A 7 -1.62 13.53 -25.72
N LYS A 8 -2.42 12.76 -26.46
CA LYS A 8 -3.83 13.04 -26.67
C LYS A 8 -4.62 12.73 -25.41
N ILE A 9 -5.55 13.58 -25.04
CA ILE A 9 -6.36 13.44 -23.83
C ILE A 9 -7.52 12.48 -24.04
N TRP A 10 -7.65 11.54 -23.11
CA TRP A 10 -8.88 10.84 -22.79
C TRP A 10 -9.48 11.44 -21.53
N LYS A 11 -10.61 12.17 -21.66
CA LYS A 11 -11.25 12.86 -20.53
C LYS A 11 -12.25 11.95 -19.83
N PHE A 12 -12.17 11.92 -18.49
CA PHE A 12 -13.05 11.17 -17.60
C PHE A 12 -13.63 12.08 -16.50
N GLY A 13 -14.71 11.63 -15.86
CA GLY A 13 -15.37 12.31 -14.75
C GLY A 13 -14.70 12.07 -13.38
N ASN A 14 -15.49 12.33 -12.33
CA ASN A 14 -15.16 11.99 -10.95
C ASN A 14 -15.48 10.52 -10.66
N ASP A 15 -14.91 10.00 -9.57
CA ASP A 15 -15.26 8.70 -8.96
C ASP A 15 -15.21 7.52 -9.95
N ILE A 16 -14.23 7.53 -10.85
CA ILE A 16 -13.98 6.41 -11.77
C ILE A 16 -13.44 5.25 -10.95
N ASP A 17 -14.27 4.26 -10.72
CA ASP A 17 -13.92 3.10 -9.92
C ASP A 17 -13.17 2.01 -10.71
N THR A 18 -12.60 1.06 -9.98
CA THR A 18 -11.81 -0.02 -10.59
C THR A 18 -12.64 -0.98 -11.43
N ASP A 19 -13.95 -1.13 -11.15
CA ASP A 19 -14.86 -1.92 -11.99
C ASP A 19 -15.22 -1.20 -13.29
N THR A 20 -15.30 0.12 -13.25
CA THR A 20 -15.43 0.96 -14.46
C THR A 20 -14.18 0.90 -15.33
N ILE A 21 -12.99 0.86 -14.73
CA ILE A 21 -11.71 0.71 -15.47
C ILE A 21 -11.64 -0.67 -16.10
N ILE A 22 -11.88 -1.72 -15.32
CA ILE A 22 -11.95 -3.11 -15.80
C ILE A 22 -12.92 -3.93 -14.96
N PRO A 23 -14.04 -4.43 -15.53
CA PRO A 23 -14.96 -5.29 -14.78
C PRO A 23 -14.27 -6.52 -14.21
N GLY A 24 -14.63 -6.94 -13.00
CA GLY A 24 -13.96 -8.00 -12.28
C GLY A 24 -13.79 -9.31 -13.07
N LYS A 25 -14.80 -9.69 -13.85
CA LYS A 25 -14.75 -10.88 -14.73
C LYS A 25 -13.72 -10.75 -15.87
N ARG A 26 -13.38 -9.52 -16.28
CA ARG A 26 -12.40 -9.24 -17.34
C ARG A 26 -10.99 -9.17 -16.79
N GLY A 27 -10.84 -8.74 -15.53
CA GLY A 27 -9.56 -8.68 -14.85
C GLY A 27 -8.89 -10.04 -14.61
N THR A 28 -9.63 -11.14 -14.73
CA THR A 28 -9.10 -12.51 -14.61
C THR A 28 -8.63 -13.13 -15.94
N ILE A 29 -8.72 -12.39 -17.06
CA ILE A 29 -8.26 -12.87 -18.37
C ILE A 29 -6.72 -12.96 -18.37
N PRO A 30 -6.10 -14.13 -18.59
CA PRO A 30 -4.65 -14.28 -18.51
C PRO A 30 -3.91 -13.60 -19.67
N ASP A 31 -4.51 -13.58 -20.87
CA ASP A 31 -3.90 -12.95 -22.04
C ASP A 31 -4.02 -11.43 -21.97
N ARG A 32 -2.87 -10.76 -21.84
CA ARG A 32 -2.77 -9.29 -21.80
C ARG A 32 -3.38 -8.61 -23.03
N ASN A 33 -3.22 -9.19 -24.23
CA ASN A 33 -3.75 -8.64 -25.48
C ASN A 33 -5.27 -8.79 -25.57
N GLU A 34 -5.81 -9.79 -24.92
CA GLU A 34 -7.25 -9.94 -24.78
C GLU A 34 -7.79 -8.99 -23.69
N MET A 35 -7.18 -9.00 -22.49
CA MET A 35 -7.62 -8.17 -21.36
C MET A 35 -7.70 -6.68 -21.73
N LYS A 36 -6.69 -6.13 -22.40
CA LYS A 36 -6.62 -4.70 -22.74
C LYS A 36 -7.81 -4.18 -23.58
N LYS A 37 -8.49 -5.04 -24.32
CA LYS A 37 -9.66 -4.69 -25.12
C LYS A 37 -10.85 -4.25 -24.28
N TYR A 38 -10.91 -4.65 -23.03
CA TYR A 38 -12.03 -4.43 -22.13
C TYR A 38 -11.83 -3.23 -21.19
N ALA A 39 -10.73 -2.47 -21.34
CA ALA A 39 -10.53 -1.26 -20.56
C ALA A 39 -11.64 -0.25 -20.84
N PHE A 40 -12.34 0.19 -19.80
CA PHE A 40 -13.49 1.10 -19.86
C PHE A 40 -14.66 0.61 -20.73
N GLU A 41 -14.83 -0.71 -20.93
CA GLU A 41 -15.87 -1.25 -21.83
C GLU A 41 -17.28 -0.77 -21.50
N LEU A 42 -17.56 -0.44 -20.21
CA LEU A 42 -18.88 0.06 -19.78
C LEU A 42 -19.06 1.58 -19.94
N LEU A 43 -17.98 2.35 -20.01
CA LEU A 43 -18.02 3.82 -20.03
C LEU A 43 -17.61 4.39 -21.39
N LYS A 44 -16.58 3.83 -22.00
CA LYS A 44 -16.00 4.20 -23.31
C LYS A 44 -15.60 2.94 -24.07
N PRO A 45 -16.56 2.22 -24.67
CA PRO A 45 -16.31 0.92 -25.31
C PRO A 45 -15.24 0.98 -26.41
N GLU A 46 -15.06 2.13 -27.03
CA GLU A 46 -14.06 2.37 -28.07
C GLU A 46 -12.62 2.47 -27.50
N PHE A 47 -12.45 2.71 -26.20
CA PHE A 47 -11.14 2.99 -25.60
C PHE A 47 -10.13 1.88 -25.89
N GLY A 48 -10.44 0.64 -25.52
CA GLY A 48 -9.52 -0.50 -25.67
C GLY A 48 -9.07 -0.78 -27.12
N SER A 49 -9.79 -0.28 -28.12
CA SER A 49 -9.47 -0.46 -29.53
C SER A 49 -8.84 0.75 -30.20
N THR A 50 -8.99 1.95 -29.63
CA THR A 50 -8.59 3.22 -30.27
C THR A 50 -7.52 4.00 -29.51
N VAL A 51 -7.32 3.73 -28.20
CA VAL A 51 -6.26 4.35 -27.42
C VAL A 51 -4.88 4.03 -28.02
N GLN A 52 -4.03 5.05 -28.09
CA GLN A 52 -2.69 4.90 -28.65
C GLN A 52 -1.64 4.96 -27.51
N PRO A 53 -0.52 4.25 -27.66
CA PRO A 53 0.60 4.39 -26.74
C PRO A 53 1.05 5.85 -26.61
N GLY A 54 1.09 6.36 -25.38
CA GLY A 54 1.42 7.76 -25.09
C GLY A 54 0.20 8.67 -24.91
N ASP A 55 -1.01 8.20 -25.15
CA ASP A 55 -2.22 8.92 -24.75
C ASP A 55 -2.27 9.10 -23.23
N ILE A 56 -2.85 10.21 -22.80
CA ILE A 56 -2.89 10.65 -21.40
C ILE A 56 -4.35 10.70 -20.93
N LEU A 57 -4.62 10.11 -19.77
CA LEU A 57 -5.93 10.21 -19.14
C LEU A 57 -6.00 11.50 -18.31
N VAL A 58 -7.10 12.24 -18.44
CA VAL A 58 -7.42 13.36 -17.55
C VAL A 58 -8.74 13.08 -16.87
N ALA A 59 -8.75 13.11 -15.54
CA ALA A 59 -9.91 12.75 -14.73
C ALA A 59 -10.17 13.75 -13.58
N GLY A 60 -11.29 13.59 -12.90
CA GLY A 60 -11.68 14.39 -11.75
C GLY A 60 -11.15 13.83 -10.44
N THR A 61 -11.99 13.91 -9.40
CA THR A 61 -11.66 13.44 -8.05
C THR A 61 -11.75 11.92 -7.95
N ASN A 62 -10.94 11.35 -7.02
CA ASN A 62 -11.05 9.98 -6.53
C ASN A 62 -10.92 8.91 -7.64
N PHE A 63 -10.02 9.12 -8.61
CA PHE A 63 -9.80 8.17 -9.69
C PHE A 63 -9.20 6.85 -9.18
N GLY A 64 -9.77 5.73 -9.60
CA GLY A 64 -9.36 4.39 -9.21
C GLY A 64 -9.94 3.94 -7.85
N CYS A 65 -11.07 4.50 -7.42
CA CYS A 65 -11.78 4.09 -6.21
C CYS A 65 -12.37 2.66 -6.33
N GLY A 66 -12.94 2.15 -5.24
CA GLY A 66 -13.52 0.81 -5.21
C GLY A 66 -12.53 -0.25 -4.72
N SER A 67 -12.58 -1.44 -5.31
CA SER A 67 -11.79 -2.58 -4.83
C SER A 67 -10.29 -2.46 -5.14
N SER A 68 -9.49 -3.20 -4.37
CA SER A 68 -8.01 -3.18 -4.43
C SER A 68 -7.42 -3.90 -5.66
N ARG A 69 -8.03 -3.77 -6.83
CA ARG A 69 -7.63 -4.49 -8.03
C ARG A 69 -6.39 -3.90 -8.68
N GLU A 70 -5.31 -4.64 -8.65
CA GLU A 70 -4.09 -4.33 -9.39
C GLU A 70 -4.35 -4.27 -10.90
N GLN A 71 -5.26 -5.12 -11.40
CA GLN A 71 -5.65 -5.20 -12.81
C GLN A 71 -6.18 -3.89 -13.39
N ALA A 72 -6.78 -3.02 -12.56
CA ALA A 72 -7.25 -1.72 -13.02
C ALA A 72 -6.09 -0.80 -13.48
N ALA A 73 -4.96 -0.85 -12.81
CA ALA A 73 -3.77 -0.12 -13.24
C ALA A 73 -3.05 -0.85 -14.38
N THR A 74 -2.94 -2.17 -14.27
CA THR A 74 -2.20 -3.00 -15.23
C THR A 74 -2.83 -2.96 -16.62
N VAL A 75 -4.17 -3.00 -16.73
CA VAL A 75 -4.87 -2.92 -18.02
C VAL A 75 -4.62 -1.60 -18.76
N LEU A 76 -4.49 -0.49 -18.02
CA LEU A 76 -4.15 0.81 -18.60
C LEU A 76 -2.69 0.82 -19.09
N SER A 77 -1.78 0.24 -18.32
CA SER A 77 -0.39 0.07 -18.75
C SER A 77 -0.29 -0.78 -20.03
N TYR A 78 -1.04 -1.87 -20.14
CA TYR A 78 -1.07 -2.71 -21.35
C TYR A 78 -1.62 -1.97 -22.57
N ASN A 79 -2.50 -0.99 -22.38
CA ASN A 79 -3.00 -0.10 -23.43
C ASN A 79 -2.00 1.02 -23.77
N GLY A 80 -0.82 1.06 -23.15
CA GLY A 80 0.21 2.05 -23.43
C GLY A 80 -0.01 3.40 -22.74
N VAL A 81 -0.97 3.50 -21.81
CA VAL A 81 -1.15 4.68 -20.96
C VAL A 81 0.07 4.83 -20.07
N ARG A 82 0.74 5.98 -20.16
CA ARG A 82 1.96 6.26 -19.37
C ARG A 82 1.78 7.37 -18.35
N CYS A 83 0.69 8.14 -18.46
CA CYS A 83 0.40 9.22 -17.54
C CYS A 83 -1.11 9.36 -17.32
N ILE A 84 -1.49 9.60 -16.07
CA ILE A 84 -2.85 9.99 -15.70
C ILE A 84 -2.76 11.26 -14.87
N ILE A 85 -3.55 12.29 -15.24
CA ILE A 85 -3.63 13.55 -14.52
C ILE A 85 -5.03 13.63 -13.92
N ALA A 86 -5.16 13.79 -12.62
CA ALA A 86 -6.46 13.87 -11.96
C ALA A 86 -6.45 14.86 -10.80
N LYS A 87 -7.63 15.27 -10.31
CA LYS A 87 -7.74 16.09 -9.11
C LYS A 87 -7.28 15.31 -7.86
N SER A 88 -7.63 14.02 -7.79
CA SER A 88 -7.14 13.10 -6.74
C SER A 88 -7.25 11.65 -7.18
N PHE A 89 -6.50 10.78 -6.50
CA PHE A 89 -6.44 9.33 -6.75
C PHE A 89 -6.80 8.55 -5.51
N ALA A 90 -7.48 7.42 -5.71
CA ALA A 90 -7.69 6.46 -4.64
C ALA A 90 -6.36 5.81 -4.22
N ARG A 91 -6.24 5.52 -2.94
CA ARG A 91 -5.02 5.06 -2.28
C ARG A 91 -4.34 3.87 -2.93
N ILE A 92 -5.11 2.80 -3.19
CA ILE A 92 -4.56 1.55 -3.72
C ILE A 92 -4.21 1.72 -5.19
N PHE A 93 -5.09 2.38 -5.95
CA PHE A 93 -4.83 2.67 -7.36
C PHE A 93 -3.55 3.51 -7.53
N PHE A 94 -3.32 4.50 -6.66
CA PHE A 94 -2.09 5.32 -6.70
C PHE A 94 -0.83 4.45 -6.66
N ARG A 95 -0.77 3.47 -5.76
CA ARG A 95 0.36 2.55 -5.67
C ARG A 95 0.45 1.64 -6.89
N ASN A 96 -0.66 1.00 -7.24
CA ASN A 96 -0.71 0.05 -8.35
C ASN A 96 -0.34 0.71 -9.68
N ALA A 97 -0.72 1.96 -9.89
CA ALA A 97 -0.40 2.67 -11.12
C ALA A 97 1.11 2.96 -11.26
N PHE A 98 1.77 3.47 -10.21
CA PHE A 98 3.23 3.63 -10.22
C PHE A 98 3.94 2.29 -10.43
N ASN A 99 3.49 1.25 -9.74
CA ASN A 99 4.07 -0.09 -9.86
C ASN A 99 3.85 -0.71 -11.25
N SER A 100 2.79 -0.30 -11.95
CA SER A 100 2.50 -0.69 -13.34
C SER A 100 3.17 0.20 -14.38
N GLY A 101 4.01 1.15 -13.97
CA GLY A 101 4.74 2.05 -14.88
C GLY A 101 3.91 3.22 -15.40
N ILE A 102 2.89 3.66 -14.65
CA ILE A 102 2.05 4.81 -15.00
C ILE A 102 2.39 5.99 -14.09
N LEU A 103 2.74 7.13 -14.67
CA LEU A 103 2.98 8.37 -13.97
C LEU A 103 1.65 8.99 -13.52
N LEU A 104 1.51 9.31 -12.24
CA LEU A 104 0.35 10.00 -11.71
C LEU A 104 0.69 11.44 -11.31
N LEU A 105 -0.10 12.39 -11.78
CA LEU A 105 0.06 13.81 -11.48
C LEU A 105 -1.26 14.39 -10.95
N THR A 106 -1.20 15.13 -9.85
CA THR A 106 -2.36 15.85 -9.32
C THR A 106 -2.43 17.26 -9.88
N CYS A 107 -3.60 17.63 -10.44
CA CYS A 107 -3.85 18.97 -10.97
C CYS A 107 -5.35 19.28 -10.87
N ASP A 108 -5.74 20.23 -10.02
CA ASP A 108 -7.15 20.55 -9.75
C ASP A 108 -7.87 21.22 -10.93
N GLN A 109 -7.11 21.95 -11.77
CA GLN A 109 -7.68 22.82 -12.78
C GLN A 109 -7.76 22.18 -14.16
N ILE A 110 -6.97 21.17 -14.49
CA ILE A 110 -6.80 20.71 -15.86
C ILE A 110 -8.09 20.12 -16.46
N GLN A 111 -8.86 19.38 -15.65
CA GLN A 111 -10.11 18.77 -16.09
C GLN A 111 -11.13 19.80 -16.59
N ASP A 112 -11.11 21.01 -15.99
CA ASP A 112 -12.10 22.06 -16.28
C ASP A 112 -11.76 22.85 -17.54
N VAL A 113 -10.54 22.71 -18.08
CA VAL A 113 -10.02 23.50 -19.21
C VAL A 113 -9.65 22.68 -20.45
N CYS A 114 -9.77 21.37 -20.38
CA CYS A 114 -9.47 20.47 -21.51
C CYS A 114 -10.71 19.71 -21.98
N GLU A 115 -10.66 19.24 -23.20
CA GLU A 115 -11.64 18.31 -23.77
C GLU A 115 -10.96 17.04 -24.26
N GLY A 116 -11.76 15.97 -24.46
CA GLY A 116 -11.26 14.74 -25.06
C GLY A 116 -10.76 15.01 -26.49
N GLY A 117 -9.54 14.54 -26.76
CA GLY A 117 -8.88 14.78 -28.05
C GLY A 117 -7.88 15.94 -28.05
N ASP A 118 -7.91 16.84 -27.05
CA ASP A 118 -6.87 17.87 -26.89
C ASP A 118 -5.49 17.24 -26.66
N ILE A 119 -4.43 18.02 -26.91
CA ILE A 119 -3.06 17.61 -26.64
C ILE A 119 -2.59 18.27 -25.34
N VAL A 120 -2.16 17.46 -24.38
CA VAL A 120 -1.52 17.92 -23.15
C VAL A 120 -0.02 17.65 -23.20
N THR A 121 0.77 18.63 -22.75
CA THR A 121 2.22 18.47 -22.54
C THR A 121 2.53 18.39 -21.07
N VAL A 122 3.28 17.38 -20.69
CA VAL A 122 3.79 17.15 -19.33
C VAL A 122 5.29 17.48 -19.33
N ASP A 123 5.74 18.25 -18.34
CA ASP A 123 7.15 18.52 -18.06
C ASP A 123 7.43 18.20 -16.59
N VAL A 124 8.05 17.03 -16.34
CA VAL A 124 8.29 16.50 -14.99
C VAL A 124 9.32 17.34 -14.24
N ASP A 125 10.37 17.80 -14.91
CA ASP A 125 11.43 18.61 -14.27
C ASP A 125 10.94 20.03 -13.96
N ALA A 126 10.13 20.63 -14.84
CA ALA A 126 9.50 21.92 -14.59
C ALA A 126 8.28 21.82 -13.65
N GLN A 127 7.82 20.60 -13.34
CA GLN A 127 6.61 20.33 -12.55
C GLN A 127 5.38 21.03 -13.11
N THR A 128 5.16 20.91 -14.42
CA THR A 128 4.05 21.58 -15.10
C THR A 128 3.32 20.65 -16.08
N VAL A 129 2.06 20.98 -16.29
CA VAL A 129 1.22 20.44 -17.37
C VAL A 129 0.62 21.60 -18.16
N SER A 130 0.61 21.48 -19.48
CA SER A 130 0.12 22.55 -20.36
C SER A 130 -0.88 22.00 -21.35
N VAL A 131 -2.04 22.68 -21.49
CA VAL A 131 -3.11 22.35 -22.44
C VAL A 131 -3.79 23.64 -22.88
N ASN A 132 -4.14 23.75 -24.15
CA ASN A 132 -4.88 24.90 -24.72
C ASN A 132 -4.25 26.26 -24.38
N GLY A 133 -2.91 26.34 -24.40
CA GLY A 133 -2.16 27.56 -24.09
C GLY A 133 -2.10 27.94 -22.60
N LYS A 134 -2.67 27.15 -21.71
CA LYS A 134 -2.61 27.35 -20.26
C LYS A 134 -1.63 26.35 -19.63
N THR A 135 -0.87 26.81 -18.62
CA THR A 135 0.11 26.01 -17.88
C THR A 135 -0.24 25.98 -16.40
N PHE A 136 -0.23 24.80 -15.82
CA PHE A 136 -0.55 24.54 -14.42
C PHE A 136 0.61 23.85 -13.72
N LYS A 137 0.82 24.16 -12.45
CA LYS A 137 1.79 23.46 -11.61
C LYS A 137 1.22 22.11 -11.15
N VAL A 138 2.09 21.12 -11.07
CA VAL A 138 1.81 19.81 -10.49
C VAL A 138 2.84 19.51 -9.40
N GLY A 139 2.50 18.55 -8.51
CA GLY A 139 3.43 18.11 -7.46
C GLY A 139 4.69 17.48 -8.04
N ALA A 140 5.80 17.60 -7.32
CA ALA A 140 7.05 16.94 -7.67
C ALA A 140 6.88 15.42 -7.63
N VAL A 141 7.39 14.72 -8.62
CA VAL A 141 7.48 13.27 -8.62
C VAL A 141 8.85 12.88 -8.05
N PRO A 142 8.90 12.15 -6.93
CA PRO A 142 10.16 11.66 -6.39
C PRO A 142 10.93 10.82 -7.40
N GLU A 143 12.25 10.98 -7.44
CA GLU A 143 13.11 10.34 -8.45
C GLU A 143 12.99 8.82 -8.45
N ASN A 144 12.87 8.20 -7.28
CA ASN A 144 12.67 6.76 -7.15
C ASN A 144 11.37 6.28 -7.82
N LEU A 145 10.25 6.99 -7.65
CA LEU A 145 9.00 6.67 -8.33
C LEU A 145 9.08 6.93 -9.83
N TYR A 146 9.73 8.02 -10.22
CA TYR A 146 9.97 8.29 -11.63
C TYR A 146 10.80 7.17 -12.29
N ASN A 147 11.82 6.64 -11.61
CA ASN A 147 12.65 5.55 -12.09
C ASN A 147 11.84 4.26 -12.27
N ILE A 148 10.95 3.91 -11.36
CA ILE A 148 10.02 2.79 -11.51
C ILE A 148 9.19 2.95 -12.79
N VAL A 149 8.59 4.11 -12.99
CA VAL A 149 7.79 4.41 -14.20
C VAL A 149 8.67 4.37 -15.46
N ALA A 150 9.83 5.00 -15.44
CA ALA A 150 10.74 5.08 -16.57
C ALA A 150 11.28 3.69 -16.98
N ASN A 151 11.40 2.78 -16.03
CA ASN A 151 11.81 1.41 -16.25
C ASN A 151 10.68 0.49 -16.74
N GLY A 152 9.43 0.97 -16.74
CA GLY A 152 8.26 0.21 -17.21
C GLY A 152 7.48 -0.48 -16.10
N GLY A 153 7.68 -0.08 -14.85
CA GLY A 153 7.02 -0.59 -13.65
C GLY A 153 7.97 -1.27 -12.68
N LEU A 154 7.45 -1.62 -11.52
CA LEU A 154 8.24 -2.12 -10.39
C LEU A 154 8.95 -3.45 -10.70
N ILE A 155 8.30 -4.36 -11.42
CA ILE A 155 8.87 -5.65 -11.81
C ILE A 155 10.07 -5.43 -12.73
N GLU A 156 9.91 -4.61 -13.77
CA GLU A 156 10.99 -4.32 -14.72
C GLU A 156 12.13 -3.52 -14.08
N ASP A 157 11.81 -2.61 -13.14
CA ASP A 157 12.83 -1.92 -12.34
C ASP A 157 13.61 -2.91 -11.48
N THR A 158 12.92 -3.84 -10.82
CA THR A 158 13.54 -4.89 -10.00
C THR A 158 14.45 -5.80 -10.83
N LYS A 159 14.00 -6.23 -12.02
CA LYS A 159 14.83 -7.02 -12.96
C LYS A 159 16.11 -6.28 -13.34
N LYS A 160 16.03 -5.00 -13.67
CA LYS A 160 17.18 -4.17 -14.01
C LYS A 160 18.16 -4.01 -12.85
N ARG A 161 17.63 -3.75 -11.65
CA ARG A 161 18.44 -3.65 -10.42
C ARG A 161 19.14 -4.97 -10.11
N LEU A 162 18.43 -6.09 -10.25
CA LEU A 162 18.98 -7.43 -10.04
C LEU A 162 20.11 -7.73 -11.04
N ALA A 163 19.88 -7.49 -12.33
CA ALA A 163 20.87 -7.68 -13.39
C ALA A 163 22.13 -6.80 -13.22
N ALA A 164 21.97 -5.59 -12.70
CA ALA A 164 23.07 -4.67 -12.41
C ALA A 164 23.83 -5.01 -11.11
N GLY A 165 23.38 -5.99 -10.33
CA GLY A 165 23.95 -6.31 -9.01
C GLY A 165 23.71 -5.23 -7.95
N ASN A 166 22.84 -4.26 -8.23
CA ASN A 166 22.55 -3.11 -7.37
C ASN A 166 21.12 -3.23 -6.77
N VAL A 167 20.92 -4.31 -6.02
CA VAL A 167 19.59 -4.69 -5.54
C VAL A 167 19.13 -3.85 -4.36
N LYS A 168 20.06 -3.45 -3.47
CA LYS A 168 19.75 -2.80 -2.17
C LYS A 168 20.27 -1.37 -2.11
N MET A 169 19.50 -0.51 -1.44
CA MET A 169 19.96 0.82 -1.04
C MET A 169 20.63 0.76 0.33
N ASP A 170 21.64 1.60 0.54
CA ASP A 170 22.28 1.74 1.86
C ASP A 170 21.42 2.62 2.78
N ILE A 171 20.35 2.05 3.31
CA ILE A 171 19.48 2.72 4.29
C ILE A 171 19.95 2.31 5.69
N LYS A 172 20.32 3.31 6.50
CA LYS A 172 20.68 3.15 7.92
C LYS A 172 19.53 3.63 8.79
N PRO A 173 18.81 2.75 9.51
CA PRO A 173 17.75 3.16 10.41
C PRO A 173 18.25 4.15 11.49
N LEU A 174 17.38 5.06 11.91
CA LEU A 174 17.69 5.96 13.02
C LEU A 174 17.73 5.22 14.36
N SER A 175 18.50 5.75 15.29
CA SER A 175 18.49 5.29 16.68
C SER A 175 17.18 5.63 17.39
N MET A 176 16.86 4.91 18.46
CA MET A 176 15.67 5.19 19.28
C MET A 176 15.68 6.60 19.86
N GLU A 177 16.85 7.12 20.26
CA GLU A 177 16.98 8.51 20.74
C GLU A 177 16.56 9.52 19.69
N GLN A 178 16.93 9.32 18.43
CA GLN A 178 16.49 10.18 17.32
C GLN A 178 14.97 10.05 17.07
N CYS A 179 14.37 8.91 17.35
CA CYS A 179 12.94 8.66 17.23
C CYS A 179 12.11 9.32 18.34
N ARG A 180 12.69 9.52 19.54
CA ARG A 180 12.06 10.24 20.67
C ARG A 180 11.93 11.74 20.46
N LYS A 181 12.48 12.31 19.39
CA LYS A 181 12.26 13.72 19.07
C LYS A 181 10.76 13.99 18.91
N LYS A 182 10.27 15.01 19.64
CA LYS A 182 8.85 15.39 19.64
C LYS A 182 8.43 16.13 18.37
N GLY A 183 7.14 16.16 18.12
CA GLY A 183 6.53 16.86 17.01
C GLY A 183 6.24 15.99 15.79
N TYR A 184 6.15 14.68 15.98
CA TYR A 184 5.82 13.70 14.95
C TYR A 184 4.65 12.81 15.37
N THR A 185 3.84 12.38 14.41
CA THR A 185 2.86 11.31 14.61
C THR A 185 3.57 9.97 14.80
N MET A 186 2.86 8.95 15.30
CA MET A 186 3.44 7.61 15.46
C MET A 186 3.95 7.08 14.12
N VAL A 187 3.16 7.23 13.06
CA VAL A 187 3.55 6.77 11.71
C VAL A 187 4.77 7.52 11.19
N GLU A 188 4.83 8.84 11.36
CA GLU A 188 6.02 9.61 10.98
C GLU A 188 7.27 9.12 11.72
N LYS A 189 7.17 8.82 13.02
CA LYS A 189 8.29 8.29 13.83
C LYS A 189 8.78 6.94 13.28
N ILE A 190 7.85 6.02 12.98
CA ILE A 190 8.19 4.68 12.49
C ILE A 190 8.79 4.76 11.07
N LEU A 191 8.17 5.51 10.17
CA LEU A 191 8.65 5.65 8.80
C LEU A 191 10.00 6.37 8.72
N LYS A 192 10.19 7.47 9.47
CA LYS A 192 11.49 8.17 9.49
C LYS A 192 12.60 7.30 10.04
N LYS A 193 12.34 6.54 11.13
CA LYS A 193 13.30 5.59 11.70
C LYS A 193 13.77 4.61 10.65
N ASN A 194 12.82 3.96 10.01
CA ASN A 194 13.08 2.87 9.08
C ASN A 194 13.66 3.33 7.74
N ALA A 195 13.35 4.57 7.33
CA ALA A 195 13.94 5.22 6.16
C ALA A 195 15.30 5.89 6.42
N GLY A 196 15.75 5.94 7.67
CA GLY A 196 17.00 6.63 8.04
C GLY A 196 16.97 8.15 7.81
N LYS A 197 15.77 8.77 7.83
CA LYS A 197 15.59 10.20 7.56
C LYS A 197 15.31 10.96 8.86
N GLU A 198 16.03 12.04 9.11
CA GLU A 198 15.81 12.88 10.30
C GLU A 198 14.46 13.61 10.28
N HIS A 199 13.93 13.90 9.08
CA HIS A 199 12.67 14.58 8.89
C HIS A 199 11.84 13.87 7.83
N VAL A 200 10.55 13.75 8.11
CA VAL A 200 9.51 13.33 7.16
C VAL A 200 8.27 14.17 7.43
N ALA A 201 7.46 14.36 6.40
CA ALA A 201 6.18 15.07 6.49
C ALA A 201 5.11 14.32 5.70
N PRO A 202 3.81 14.51 6.01
CA PRO A 202 2.74 13.96 5.20
C PRO A 202 2.89 14.32 3.72
N GLY A 203 2.77 13.31 2.87
CA GLY A 203 2.97 13.46 1.42
C GLY A 203 4.36 13.06 0.93
N ASP A 204 5.37 13.05 1.78
CA ASP A 204 6.71 12.58 1.41
C ASP A 204 6.69 11.12 0.97
N ILE A 205 7.53 10.79 -0.02
CA ILE A 205 7.79 9.40 -0.39
C ILE A 205 9.11 8.98 0.25
N VAL A 206 9.04 7.90 1.02
CA VAL A 206 10.20 7.31 1.71
C VAL A 206 10.39 5.86 1.28
N ILE A 207 11.64 5.44 1.15
CA ILE A 207 11.99 4.03 0.97
C ILE A 207 12.37 3.50 2.34
N THR A 208 11.79 2.37 2.70
CA THR A 208 11.97 1.72 4.00
C THR A 208 12.42 0.28 3.82
N LYS A 209 12.93 -0.31 4.89
CA LYS A 209 13.22 -1.75 4.98
C LYS A 209 12.21 -2.38 5.93
N PRO A 210 11.13 -3.01 5.41
CA PRO A 210 10.17 -3.69 6.27
C PRO A 210 10.84 -4.72 7.18
N ASP A 211 10.32 -4.85 8.39
CA ASP A 211 10.86 -5.74 9.41
C ASP A 211 10.22 -7.13 9.31
N MET A 212 8.99 -7.21 8.76
CA MET A 212 8.26 -8.45 8.64
C MET A 212 7.36 -8.46 7.38
N PHE A 213 7.27 -9.63 6.76
CA PHE A 213 6.40 -9.94 5.63
C PHE A 213 5.51 -11.13 5.95
N MET A 214 4.21 -11.03 5.67
CA MET A 214 3.29 -12.18 5.72
C MET A 214 2.66 -12.39 4.36
N ILE A 215 2.65 -13.63 3.92
CA ILE A 215 2.02 -14.09 2.67
C ILE A 215 0.90 -15.04 3.05
N HIS A 216 -0.34 -14.74 2.67
CA HIS A 216 -1.43 -15.71 2.82
C HIS A 216 -1.65 -16.50 1.52
N ASP A 217 -2.27 -17.63 1.63
CA ASP A 217 -2.28 -18.69 0.59
C ASP A 217 -2.87 -18.27 -0.76
N ILE A 218 -3.91 -17.47 -0.82
CA ILE A 218 -4.57 -17.03 -2.09
C ILE A 218 -3.59 -16.43 -3.11
N TYR A 219 -2.50 -15.80 -2.65
CA TYR A 219 -1.57 -15.11 -3.54
C TYR A 219 -0.27 -15.86 -3.81
N THR A 220 -0.08 -17.04 -3.24
CA THR A 220 1.18 -17.80 -3.37
C THR A 220 1.50 -18.21 -4.81
N THR A 221 0.52 -18.63 -5.60
CA THR A 221 0.72 -18.96 -7.02
C THR A 221 1.20 -17.73 -7.82
N TYR A 222 0.49 -16.61 -7.67
CA TYR A 222 0.84 -15.37 -8.38
C TYR A 222 2.20 -14.83 -7.95
N LEU A 223 2.51 -14.94 -6.66
CA LEU A 223 3.81 -14.51 -6.13
C LEU A 223 4.94 -15.37 -6.69
N LEU A 224 4.77 -16.70 -6.70
CA LEU A 224 5.74 -17.64 -7.26
C LEU A 224 6.01 -17.38 -8.75
N GLU A 225 4.95 -17.16 -9.53
CA GLU A 225 5.06 -16.81 -10.94
C GLU A 225 5.80 -15.47 -11.14
N THR A 226 5.47 -14.46 -10.34
CA THR A 226 6.13 -13.15 -10.39
C THR A 226 7.61 -13.25 -10.02
N MET A 227 7.95 -14.02 -8.98
CA MET A 227 9.34 -14.25 -8.58
C MET A 227 10.14 -14.99 -9.67
N LYS A 228 9.53 -15.98 -10.32
CA LYS A 228 10.13 -16.69 -11.48
C LYS A 228 10.32 -15.76 -12.69
N ASP A 229 9.34 -14.89 -12.97
CA ASP A 229 9.44 -13.90 -14.07
C ASP A 229 10.57 -12.88 -13.81
N ILE A 230 10.76 -12.46 -12.56
CA ILE A 230 11.89 -11.59 -12.18
C ILE A 230 13.23 -12.33 -12.32
N GLY A 231 13.25 -13.64 -12.17
CA GLY A 231 14.47 -14.47 -12.23
C GLY A 231 15.31 -14.36 -10.95
N ALA A 232 14.65 -14.21 -9.79
CA ALA A 232 15.35 -14.11 -8.51
C ALA A 232 15.70 -15.49 -7.96
N ASP A 233 16.99 -15.73 -7.69
CA ASP A 233 17.49 -16.97 -7.09
C ASP A 233 17.39 -16.97 -5.56
N LYS A 234 17.24 -15.79 -4.94
CA LYS A 234 17.18 -15.61 -3.49
C LYS A 234 16.35 -14.39 -3.13
N ILE A 235 15.90 -14.36 -1.87
CA ILE A 235 15.29 -13.19 -1.23
C ILE A 235 16.26 -12.52 -0.26
N ASP A 236 15.93 -11.31 0.18
CA ASP A 236 16.79 -10.50 1.07
C ASP A 236 17.02 -11.17 2.41
N ASP A 237 15.94 -11.53 3.10
CA ASP A 237 15.99 -12.16 4.43
C ASP A 237 14.79 -13.11 4.62
N PRO A 238 14.99 -14.43 4.47
CA PRO A 238 13.91 -15.41 4.66
C PRO A 238 13.38 -15.47 6.11
N ASP A 239 14.17 -15.07 7.11
CA ASP A 239 13.73 -15.09 8.50
C ASP A 239 12.70 -13.99 8.83
N LYS A 240 12.54 -12.99 7.94
CA LYS A 240 11.49 -11.97 8.02
C LYS A 240 10.16 -12.40 7.39
N VAL A 241 10.11 -13.54 6.74
CA VAL A 241 8.95 -13.97 5.94
C VAL A 241 8.18 -15.08 6.64
N THR A 242 6.86 -14.92 6.69
CA THR A 242 5.93 -15.93 7.19
C THR A 242 4.91 -16.26 6.11
N ILE A 243 4.62 -17.54 5.89
CA ILE A 243 3.53 -17.98 5.02
C ILE A 243 2.46 -18.61 5.88
N VAL A 244 1.22 -18.18 5.70
CA VAL A 244 0.05 -18.68 6.43
C VAL A 244 -1.00 -19.17 5.45
N TRP A 245 -1.45 -20.40 5.65
CA TRP A 245 -2.53 -21.01 4.89
C TRP A 245 -3.79 -21.01 5.75
N ASP A 246 -4.68 -20.05 5.51
CA ASP A 246 -5.91 -19.83 6.29
C ASP A 246 -7.14 -19.47 5.46
N HIS A 247 -6.98 -19.13 4.18
CA HIS A 247 -8.07 -18.78 3.29
C HIS A 247 -8.55 -19.98 2.46
N CYS A 248 -7.62 -20.74 1.86
CA CYS A 248 -7.92 -21.93 1.08
C CYS A 248 -7.79 -23.22 1.93
N MET A 249 -6.86 -23.25 2.87
CA MET A 249 -6.65 -24.40 3.75
C MET A 249 -7.18 -24.11 5.16
N PRO A 250 -7.64 -25.13 5.92
CA PRO A 250 -7.70 -26.56 5.60
C PRO A 250 -8.94 -26.96 4.80
N THR A 251 -9.80 -26.04 4.38
CA THR A 251 -11.11 -26.33 3.77
C THR A 251 -11.06 -26.38 2.24
N ALA A 252 -9.88 -26.61 1.66
CA ALA A 252 -9.70 -26.70 0.21
C ALA A 252 -10.72 -27.64 -0.45
N VAL A 253 -11.49 -27.11 -1.40
CA VAL A 253 -12.52 -27.84 -2.14
C VAL A 253 -12.30 -27.79 -3.65
N ALA A 254 -11.52 -26.83 -4.13
CA ALA A 254 -11.25 -26.63 -5.54
C ALA A 254 -9.78 -26.92 -5.87
N LYS A 255 -9.51 -27.29 -7.13
CA LYS A 255 -8.14 -27.50 -7.59
C LYS A 255 -7.25 -26.27 -7.35
N ASN A 256 -7.78 -25.08 -7.57
CA ASN A 256 -7.06 -23.84 -7.37
C ASN A 256 -6.56 -23.65 -5.92
N ASP A 257 -7.31 -24.14 -4.93
CA ASP A 257 -6.91 -24.07 -3.52
C ASP A 257 -5.65 -24.92 -3.27
N TYR A 258 -5.58 -26.10 -3.89
CA TYR A 258 -4.40 -26.97 -3.83
C TYR A 258 -3.22 -26.39 -4.61
N ASP A 259 -3.47 -25.76 -5.77
CA ASP A 259 -2.43 -25.10 -6.55
C ASP A 259 -1.78 -23.98 -5.72
N HIS A 260 -2.56 -23.20 -4.97
CA HIS A 260 -2.06 -22.19 -4.03
C HIS A 260 -1.25 -22.80 -2.87
N TYR A 261 -1.74 -23.91 -2.32
CA TYR A 261 -1.02 -24.63 -1.25
C TYR A 261 0.35 -25.10 -1.72
N GLU A 262 0.42 -25.79 -2.86
CA GLU A 262 1.66 -26.30 -3.42
C GLU A 262 2.63 -25.17 -3.80
N ALA A 263 2.13 -24.08 -4.39
CA ALA A 263 2.94 -22.91 -4.71
C ALA A 263 3.57 -22.27 -3.46
N GLY A 264 2.84 -22.20 -2.36
CA GLY A 264 3.37 -21.71 -1.08
C GLY A 264 4.48 -22.60 -0.50
N LEU A 265 4.34 -23.93 -0.63
CA LEU A 265 5.40 -24.86 -0.23
C LEU A 265 6.63 -24.74 -1.15
N GLU A 266 6.42 -24.55 -2.45
CA GLU A 266 7.52 -24.32 -3.41
C GLU A 266 8.25 -23.02 -3.10
N LEU A 267 7.54 -21.91 -2.82
CA LEU A 267 8.12 -20.65 -2.37
C LEU A 267 8.98 -20.86 -1.13
N ALA A 268 8.43 -21.52 -0.11
CA ALA A 268 9.15 -21.79 1.14
C ALA A 268 10.44 -22.56 0.91
N LYS A 269 10.38 -23.62 0.12
CA LYS A 269 11.52 -24.48 -0.20
C LYS A 269 12.57 -23.73 -1.03
N THR A 270 12.14 -23.01 -2.08
CA THR A 270 13.04 -22.32 -3.01
C THR A 270 13.81 -21.21 -2.33
N TYR A 271 13.13 -20.45 -1.47
CA TYR A 271 13.71 -19.24 -0.85
C TYR A 271 14.11 -19.43 0.62
N GLY A 272 13.97 -20.63 1.18
CA GLY A 272 14.43 -20.95 2.53
C GLY A 272 13.55 -20.36 3.64
N ILE A 273 12.27 -20.11 3.38
CA ILE A 273 11.32 -19.59 4.36
C ILE A 273 10.94 -20.69 5.35
N LYS A 274 11.06 -20.43 6.66
CA LYS A 274 10.86 -21.44 7.72
C LYS A 274 9.61 -21.23 8.56
N LYS A 275 9.05 -20.00 8.60
CA LYS A 275 7.85 -19.70 9.37
C LYS A 275 6.63 -20.04 8.53
N LEU A 276 6.11 -21.26 8.72
CA LEU A 276 5.01 -21.84 7.96
C LEU A 276 3.89 -22.24 8.91
N HIS A 277 2.68 -21.75 8.67
CA HIS A 277 1.50 -22.03 9.47
C HIS A 277 0.37 -22.55 8.57
N ILE A 278 0.01 -23.83 8.74
CA ILE A 278 -0.95 -24.51 7.88
C ILE A 278 -2.17 -24.88 8.69
N GLY A 279 -3.29 -24.16 8.50
CA GLY A 279 -4.55 -24.45 9.19
C GLY A 279 -4.49 -24.26 10.72
N GLU A 280 -3.54 -23.47 11.22
CA GLU A 280 -3.36 -23.24 12.65
C GLU A 280 -4.26 -22.12 13.18
N GLY A 281 -4.83 -21.30 12.31
CA GLY A 281 -5.70 -20.18 12.66
C GLY A 281 -5.69 -19.09 11.60
N ILE A 282 -6.34 -17.97 11.91
CA ILE A 282 -6.40 -16.78 11.05
C ILE A 282 -5.02 -16.12 11.01
N CYS A 283 -4.55 -15.77 9.82
CA CYS A 283 -3.20 -15.23 9.58
C CYS A 283 -2.86 -14.06 10.50
N HIS A 284 -3.75 -13.10 10.67
CA HIS A 284 -3.49 -11.94 11.51
C HIS A 284 -3.37 -12.30 12.99
N THR A 285 -4.18 -13.27 13.46
CA THR A 285 -4.10 -13.79 14.84
C THR A 285 -2.76 -14.48 15.07
N ILE A 286 -2.36 -15.38 14.15
CA ILE A 286 -1.05 -16.06 14.22
C ILE A 286 0.09 -15.04 14.31
N MET A 287 0.07 -14.00 13.49
CA MET A 287 1.17 -13.04 13.43
C MET A 287 1.40 -12.28 14.74
N HIS A 288 0.33 -11.86 15.44
CA HIS A 288 0.51 -11.17 16.71
C HIS A 288 0.72 -12.14 17.90
N GLU A 289 0.09 -13.33 17.91
CA GLU A 289 0.32 -14.34 18.95
C GLU A 289 1.74 -14.91 18.93
N ALA A 290 2.27 -15.14 17.71
CA ALA A 290 3.66 -15.54 17.51
C ALA A 290 4.67 -14.38 17.69
N LYS A 291 4.18 -13.15 17.94
CA LYS A 291 5.00 -11.93 18.17
C LYS A 291 5.94 -11.63 16.99
N TYR A 292 5.52 -11.92 15.77
CA TYR A 292 6.33 -11.71 14.58
C TYR A 292 6.43 -10.24 14.18
N ALA A 293 5.37 -9.44 14.43
CA ALA A 293 5.38 -7.99 14.22
C ALA A 293 5.52 -7.28 15.57
N LYS A 294 6.65 -6.63 15.83
CA LYS A 294 6.95 -5.98 17.09
C LYS A 294 6.61 -4.49 17.09
N PRO A 295 6.34 -3.87 18.25
CA PRO A 295 6.07 -2.45 18.35
C PRO A 295 7.16 -1.58 17.67
N GLY A 296 6.73 -0.56 16.93
CA GLY A 296 7.65 0.34 16.21
C GLY A 296 8.31 -0.25 14.96
N GLU A 297 7.90 -1.43 14.51
CA GLU A 297 8.33 -2.05 13.27
C GLU A 297 7.38 -1.74 12.10
N ILE A 298 7.87 -1.98 10.88
CA ILE A 298 7.07 -1.96 9.65
C ILE A 298 6.72 -3.40 9.28
N ALA A 299 5.42 -3.71 9.30
CA ALA A 299 4.89 -5.01 8.93
C ALA A 299 4.06 -4.91 7.65
N THR A 300 4.30 -5.78 6.68
CA THR A 300 3.56 -5.81 5.43
C THR A 300 3.05 -7.20 5.10
N ALA A 301 1.89 -7.26 4.48
CA ALA A 301 1.31 -8.53 4.07
C ALA A 301 0.55 -8.43 2.75
N THR A 302 0.25 -9.56 2.16
CA THR A 302 -0.60 -9.63 0.96
C THR A 302 -2.08 -9.45 1.27
N ASP A 303 -2.48 -9.40 2.54
CA ASP A 303 -3.86 -9.18 2.98
C ASP A 303 -4.16 -7.71 3.32
N SER A 304 -5.39 -7.29 3.07
CA SER A 304 -5.87 -5.92 3.30
C SER A 304 -5.98 -5.57 4.79
N HIS A 305 -6.30 -6.53 5.67
CA HIS A 305 -6.45 -6.32 7.11
C HIS A 305 -5.12 -6.40 7.89
N THR A 306 -4.00 -6.29 7.23
CA THR A 306 -2.66 -6.15 7.84
C THR A 306 -2.59 -5.03 8.87
N THR A 307 -3.47 -4.04 8.77
CA THR A 307 -3.62 -2.97 9.77
C THR A 307 -3.86 -3.48 11.21
N THR A 308 -4.27 -4.74 11.39
CA THR A 308 -4.45 -5.40 12.69
C THR A 308 -3.26 -5.23 13.62
N TYR A 309 -2.03 -5.37 13.10
CA TYR A 309 -0.82 -5.32 13.93
C TYR A 309 -0.56 -3.95 14.53
N GLY A 310 -1.20 -2.90 14.01
CA GLY A 310 -1.15 -1.56 14.59
C GLY A 310 -1.73 -1.47 16.01
N GLY A 311 -2.50 -2.47 16.46
CA GLY A 311 -2.89 -2.62 17.85
C GLY A 311 -1.72 -2.71 18.83
N ALA A 312 -0.54 -3.11 18.34
CA ALA A 312 0.72 -3.13 19.10
C ALA A 312 1.64 -1.93 18.79
N GLY A 313 1.19 -0.93 18.04
CA GLY A 313 2.03 0.21 17.67
C GLY A 313 2.95 -0.05 16.47
N ASN A 314 2.53 -0.91 15.54
CA ASN A 314 3.24 -1.14 14.28
C ASN A 314 2.71 -0.23 13.17
N PHE A 315 3.60 0.24 12.28
CA PHE A 315 3.12 0.68 10.96
C PHE A 315 2.91 -0.53 10.07
N CYS A 316 1.68 -0.80 9.72
CA CYS A 316 1.32 -2.02 8.99
C CYS A 316 0.38 -1.73 7.82
N SER A 317 0.61 -2.42 6.71
CA SER A 317 -0.13 -2.17 5.49
C SER A 317 -0.16 -3.37 4.56
N GLY A 318 -1.35 -3.64 4.02
CA GLY A 318 -1.48 -4.53 2.86
C GLY A 318 -0.76 -3.98 1.63
N ILE A 319 -0.12 -4.87 0.88
CA ILE A 319 0.59 -4.58 -0.39
C ILE A 319 0.20 -5.60 -1.45
N GLY A 320 0.36 -5.22 -2.72
CA GLY A 320 0.09 -6.11 -3.85
C GLY A 320 1.17 -7.16 -4.06
N THR A 321 0.86 -8.15 -4.90
CA THR A 321 1.78 -9.27 -5.18
C THR A 321 3.09 -8.81 -5.83
N ALA A 322 3.02 -7.87 -6.77
CA ALA A 322 4.22 -7.31 -7.41
C ALA A 322 5.11 -6.56 -6.41
N GLU A 323 4.50 -5.83 -5.46
CA GLU A 323 5.22 -5.16 -4.37
C GLU A 323 5.85 -6.16 -3.42
N MET A 324 5.12 -7.23 -3.07
CA MET A 324 5.65 -8.29 -2.22
C MET A 324 6.86 -8.95 -2.87
N ALA A 325 6.78 -9.32 -4.15
CA ALA A 325 7.89 -9.90 -4.88
C ALA A 325 9.14 -8.98 -4.89
N ALA A 326 8.95 -7.73 -5.25
CA ALA A 326 10.04 -6.75 -5.26
C ALA A 326 10.63 -6.55 -3.85
N ALA A 327 9.79 -6.45 -2.82
CA ALA A 327 10.22 -6.25 -1.45
C ALA A 327 10.97 -7.46 -0.88
N LEU A 328 10.53 -8.67 -1.19
CA LEU A 328 11.25 -9.89 -0.79
C LEU A 328 12.66 -9.95 -1.41
N ILE A 329 12.80 -9.53 -2.67
CA ILE A 329 14.09 -9.55 -3.39
C ILE A 329 15.01 -8.44 -2.91
N THR A 330 14.49 -7.22 -2.76
CA THR A 330 15.28 -6.03 -2.46
C THR A 330 15.44 -5.75 -0.98
N GLY A 331 14.55 -6.28 -0.15
CA GLY A 331 14.41 -5.89 1.27
C GLY A 331 13.83 -4.49 1.45
N GLU A 332 13.31 -3.87 0.39
CA GLU A 332 12.90 -2.46 0.38
C GLU A 332 11.46 -2.28 -0.09
N LEU A 333 10.78 -1.28 0.47
CA LEU A 333 9.44 -0.88 0.05
C LEU A 333 9.26 0.63 0.22
N TRP A 334 8.68 1.27 -0.78
CA TRP A 334 8.36 2.68 -0.68
C TRP A 334 7.00 2.92 -0.02
N PHE A 335 6.91 4.00 0.75
CA PHE A 335 5.65 4.48 1.30
C PHE A 335 5.52 5.99 1.10
N LYS A 336 4.29 6.43 0.84
CA LYS A 336 3.93 7.84 1.02
C LYS A 336 3.56 8.02 2.50
N VAL A 337 4.17 8.98 3.15
CA VAL A 337 3.87 9.32 4.55
C VAL A 337 2.41 9.81 4.64
N PRO A 338 1.53 9.16 5.41
CA PRO A 338 0.15 9.60 5.54
C PRO A 338 0.03 10.78 6.51
N GLU A 339 -1.02 11.57 6.35
CA GLU A 339 -1.55 12.38 7.44
C GLU A 339 -2.09 11.48 8.56
N ALA A 340 -2.23 12.01 9.77
CA ALA A 340 -2.83 11.25 10.88
C ALA A 340 -4.11 11.90 11.39
N ILE A 341 -5.05 11.07 11.83
CA ILE A 341 -6.19 11.46 12.64
C ILE A 341 -5.94 10.94 14.05
N LYS A 342 -5.78 11.85 15.01
CA LYS A 342 -5.69 11.50 16.43
C LYS A 342 -7.07 11.21 16.98
N ILE A 343 -7.27 10.00 17.49
CA ILE A 343 -8.52 9.55 18.10
C ILE A 343 -8.29 9.40 19.60
N VAL A 344 -8.90 10.29 20.39
CA VAL A 344 -8.79 10.28 21.85
C VAL A 344 -9.99 9.59 22.45
N LEU A 345 -9.79 8.42 23.05
CA LEU A 345 -10.82 7.65 23.74
C LEU A 345 -10.84 8.04 25.23
N ASN A 346 -11.74 8.94 25.58
CA ASN A 346 -11.87 9.47 26.95
C ASN A 346 -12.79 8.59 27.81
N GLY A 347 -12.53 8.60 29.15
CA GLY A 347 -13.32 7.87 30.11
C GLY A 347 -13.05 6.37 30.08
N HIS A 348 -14.10 5.57 30.29
CA HIS A 348 -14.04 4.10 30.37
C HIS A 348 -15.09 3.49 29.47
N LEU A 349 -14.89 2.26 28.99
CA LEU A 349 -15.95 1.51 28.31
C LEU A 349 -17.01 1.12 29.33
N ARG A 350 -18.28 1.34 28.97
CA ARG A 350 -19.43 0.92 29.82
C ARG A 350 -19.53 -0.61 29.78
N ASP A 351 -20.12 -1.17 30.82
CA ASP A 351 -20.46 -2.59 30.85
C ASP A 351 -21.29 -2.98 29.63
N GLY A 352 -20.88 -4.09 29.01
CA GLY A 352 -21.52 -4.61 27.78
C GLY A 352 -21.04 -3.97 26.46
N VAL A 353 -20.20 -2.92 26.50
CA VAL A 353 -19.58 -2.32 25.30
C VAL A 353 -18.28 -3.04 24.98
N MET A 354 -18.18 -3.56 23.77
CA MET A 354 -16.99 -4.23 23.26
C MET A 354 -16.12 -3.28 22.42
N SER A 355 -14.86 -3.64 22.23
CA SER A 355 -13.93 -2.91 21.37
C SER A 355 -14.44 -2.77 19.93
N LYS A 356 -15.20 -3.74 19.44
CA LYS A 356 -15.86 -3.65 18.13
C LYS A 356 -16.89 -2.53 18.06
N ASP A 357 -17.63 -2.27 19.13
CA ASP A 357 -18.58 -1.16 19.18
C ASP A 357 -17.85 0.18 19.09
N VAL A 358 -16.67 0.29 19.70
CA VAL A 358 -15.84 1.49 19.62
C VAL A 358 -15.48 1.82 18.17
N ILE A 359 -14.91 0.86 17.44
CA ILE A 359 -14.54 1.12 16.06
C ILE A 359 -15.74 1.32 15.14
N LEU A 360 -16.86 0.61 15.36
CA LEU A 360 -18.09 0.83 14.62
C LEU A 360 -18.65 2.23 14.86
N ARG A 361 -18.54 2.74 16.08
CA ARG A 361 -18.93 4.13 16.39
C ARG A 361 -18.05 5.13 15.64
N ILE A 362 -16.74 4.94 15.64
CA ILE A 362 -15.78 5.79 14.92
C ILE A 362 -16.11 5.78 13.42
N LEU A 363 -16.31 4.60 12.83
CA LEU A 363 -16.71 4.46 11.42
C LEU A 363 -18.04 5.16 11.12
N GLY A 364 -18.99 5.11 12.07
CA GLY A 364 -20.26 5.85 11.96
C GLY A 364 -20.06 7.37 11.90
N ASP A 365 -19.07 7.88 12.62
CA ASP A 365 -18.77 9.32 12.68
C ASP A 365 -17.93 9.80 11.48
N ILE A 366 -16.85 9.09 11.12
CA ILE A 366 -15.93 9.51 10.06
C ILE A 366 -16.27 8.96 8.66
N LYS A 367 -17.19 7.98 8.57
CA LYS A 367 -17.63 7.29 7.36
C LYS A 367 -16.52 6.43 6.72
N ALA A 368 -16.84 5.77 5.61
CA ALA A 368 -15.96 4.84 4.91
C ALA A 368 -14.75 5.50 4.21
N ASP A 369 -14.77 6.81 4.07
CA ASP A 369 -13.74 7.60 3.36
C ASP A 369 -13.06 8.66 4.23
N GLY A 370 -13.52 8.87 5.47
CA GLY A 370 -12.96 9.90 6.36
C GLY A 370 -11.50 9.67 6.74
N GLY A 371 -11.06 8.41 6.76
CA GLY A 371 -9.68 8.03 6.97
C GLY A 371 -8.85 7.87 5.67
N GLN A 372 -9.38 8.27 4.51
CA GLN A 372 -8.76 8.01 3.21
C GLN A 372 -7.28 8.41 3.18
N TYR A 373 -6.43 7.40 3.02
CA TYR A 373 -4.97 7.49 3.05
C TYR A 373 -4.36 8.09 4.33
N LYS A 374 -5.08 8.18 5.44
CA LYS A 374 -4.57 8.68 6.73
C LYS A 374 -4.25 7.51 7.66
N SER A 375 -3.44 7.75 8.68
CA SER A 375 -3.35 6.86 9.83
C SER A 375 -4.41 7.25 10.87
N LEU A 376 -5.00 6.26 11.53
CA LEU A 376 -5.82 6.48 12.73
C LEU A 376 -4.93 6.17 13.94
N GLU A 377 -4.67 7.16 14.79
CA GLU A 377 -3.79 7.02 15.95
C GLU A 377 -4.62 7.11 17.25
N PHE A 378 -4.75 5.97 17.92
CA PHE A 378 -5.61 5.80 19.10
C PHE A 378 -4.83 6.07 20.38
N THR A 379 -5.36 6.94 21.22
CA THR A 379 -4.78 7.34 22.51
C THR A 379 -5.89 7.64 23.54
N GLY A 380 -5.52 7.95 24.76
CA GLY A 380 -6.42 8.35 25.83
C GLY A 380 -6.72 7.22 26.82
N PRO A 381 -7.37 7.57 27.96
CA PRO A 381 -7.55 6.63 29.08
C PRO A 381 -8.20 5.31 28.67
N ALA A 382 -9.31 5.35 27.93
CA ALA A 382 -9.99 4.12 27.52
C ALA A 382 -9.16 3.28 26.53
N ALA A 383 -8.30 3.91 25.68
CA ALA A 383 -7.39 3.18 24.80
C ALA A 383 -6.32 2.44 25.60
N HIS A 384 -5.76 3.06 26.63
CA HIS A 384 -4.78 2.45 27.52
C HIS A 384 -5.38 1.34 28.42
N GLU A 385 -6.68 1.41 28.73
CA GLU A 385 -7.36 0.34 29.47
C GLU A 385 -7.63 -0.91 28.65
N MET A 386 -7.73 -0.80 27.31
CA MET A 386 -7.97 -1.93 26.43
C MET A 386 -6.90 -3.00 26.55
N SER A 387 -7.32 -4.27 26.51
CA SER A 387 -6.40 -5.40 26.35
C SER A 387 -5.79 -5.39 24.94
N MET A 388 -4.74 -6.17 24.72
CA MET A 388 -4.11 -6.26 23.38
C MET A 388 -5.10 -6.77 22.34
N GLU A 389 -5.94 -7.75 22.64
CA GLU A 389 -6.96 -8.30 21.73
C GLU A 389 -8.01 -7.25 21.37
N GLN A 390 -8.37 -6.40 22.32
CA GLN A 390 -9.28 -5.28 22.07
C GLN A 390 -8.65 -4.25 21.14
N ARG A 391 -7.35 -3.93 21.32
CA ARG A 391 -6.61 -3.02 20.44
C ARG A 391 -6.47 -3.59 19.03
N PHE A 392 -6.17 -4.88 18.88
CA PHE A 392 -6.11 -5.55 17.59
C PHE A 392 -7.47 -5.51 16.88
N THR A 393 -8.57 -5.69 17.59
CA THR A 393 -9.93 -5.58 17.04
C THR A 393 -10.21 -4.19 16.48
N VAL A 394 -9.84 -3.14 17.20
CA VAL A 394 -10.04 -1.75 16.75
C VAL A 394 -9.14 -1.42 15.58
N ALA A 395 -7.86 -1.77 15.65
CA ALA A 395 -6.88 -1.52 14.59
C ALA A 395 -7.23 -2.26 13.29
N ASN A 396 -7.75 -3.49 13.37
CA ASN A 396 -8.18 -4.29 12.23
C ASN A 396 -9.16 -3.53 11.33
N MET A 397 -10.17 -2.88 11.93
CA MET A 397 -11.23 -2.21 11.19
C MET A 397 -10.90 -0.76 10.79
N ALA A 398 -9.70 -0.27 11.02
CA ALA A 398 -9.26 1.03 10.48
C ALA A 398 -9.30 1.06 8.94
N LEU A 399 -9.15 -0.10 8.30
CA LEU A 399 -9.29 -0.27 6.86
C LEU A 399 -10.65 0.20 6.34
N GLU A 400 -11.73 -0.06 7.10
CA GLU A 400 -13.12 0.26 6.72
C GLU A 400 -13.40 1.76 6.62
N ALA A 401 -12.53 2.59 7.22
CA ALA A 401 -12.53 4.05 7.03
C ALA A 401 -11.66 4.52 5.85
N GLY A 402 -11.09 3.60 5.06
CA GLY A 402 -10.11 3.92 4.02
C GLY A 402 -8.71 4.25 4.56
N ALA A 403 -8.46 4.02 5.85
CA ALA A 403 -7.19 4.36 6.48
C ALA A 403 -6.03 3.51 5.96
N LYS A 404 -4.83 4.08 6.00
CA LYS A 404 -3.58 3.37 5.66
C LYS A 404 -3.23 2.36 6.75
N CYS A 405 -3.43 2.73 8.01
CA CYS A 405 -3.26 1.87 9.19
C CYS A 405 -4.00 2.48 10.38
N GLY A 406 -4.21 1.66 11.42
CA GLY A 406 -4.69 2.09 12.73
C GLY A 406 -3.66 1.68 13.78
N LEU A 407 -3.20 2.64 14.61
CA LEU A 407 -2.15 2.40 15.60
C LEU A 407 -2.60 2.77 17.01
N PHE A 408 -2.20 1.94 17.96
CA PHE A 408 -2.26 2.26 19.39
C PHE A 408 -0.86 2.65 19.90
N GLU A 409 -0.82 3.50 20.91
CA GLU A 409 0.43 3.80 21.61
C GLU A 409 0.97 2.51 22.26
N ALA A 410 2.28 2.34 22.19
CA ALA A 410 2.94 1.26 22.92
C ALA A 410 3.12 1.67 24.39
N ASP A 411 2.62 0.86 25.31
CA ASP A 411 2.60 1.08 26.75
C ASP A 411 3.01 -0.17 27.52
N GLU A 412 2.82 -0.16 28.85
CA GLU A 412 3.16 -1.27 29.72
C GLU A 412 2.49 -2.59 29.32
N LYS A 413 1.21 -2.54 28.83
CA LYS A 413 0.51 -3.74 28.34
C LYS A 413 1.16 -4.29 27.09
N THR A 414 1.58 -3.41 26.20
CA THR A 414 2.32 -3.80 25.00
C THR A 414 3.66 -4.41 25.35
N ALA A 415 4.39 -3.80 26.30
CA ALA A 415 5.66 -4.29 26.80
C ALA A 415 5.52 -5.69 27.42
N GLU A 416 4.51 -5.87 28.29
CA GLU A 416 4.19 -7.16 28.91
C GLU A 416 3.82 -8.22 27.86
N TYR A 417 2.94 -7.89 26.93
CA TYR A 417 2.48 -8.82 25.88
C TYR A 417 3.63 -9.33 25.03
N TYR A 418 4.56 -8.46 24.63
CA TYR A 418 5.70 -8.82 23.80
C TYR A 418 6.90 -9.32 24.60
N GLY A 419 6.93 -9.14 25.92
CA GLY A 419 8.06 -9.47 26.79
C GLY A 419 9.27 -8.57 26.49
N MET A 420 9.04 -7.29 26.23
CA MET A 420 10.05 -6.28 25.89
C MET A 420 10.13 -5.22 27.00
N PRO A 421 11.32 -4.62 27.24
CA PRO A 421 11.42 -3.44 28.09
C PRO A 421 10.60 -2.27 27.56
N LEU A 422 9.89 -1.57 28.45
CA LEU A 422 9.08 -0.42 28.04
C LEU A 422 9.93 0.68 27.38
N GLU A 423 11.13 0.91 27.87
CA GLU A 423 12.07 1.90 27.31
C GLU A 423 12.45 1.64 25.84
N ASP A 424 12.28 0.44 25.33
CA ASP A 424 12.56 0.11 23.93
C ASP A 424 11.41 0.52 22.99
N ILE A 425 10.21 0.72 23.54
CA ILE A 425 9.00 0.96 22.76
C ILE A 425 8.24 2.24 23.11
N ASP A 426 8.55 2.92 24.21
CA ASP A 426 7.88 4.12 24.73
C ASP A 426 7.88 5.31 23.75
N TRP A 427 8.75 5.29 22.74
CA TRP A 427 8.80 6.29 21.68
C TRP A 427 7.66 6.15 20.66
N VAL A 428 6.96 5.00 20.63
CA VAL A 428 5.77 4.76 19.81
C VAL A 428 4.56 5.32 20.54
N CYS A 429 4.47 6.62 20.58
CA CYS A 429 3.41 7.37 21.25
C CYS A 429 3.01 8.61 20.46
N VAL A 430 1.82 9.12 20.72
CA VAL A 430 1.33 10.37 20.13
C VAL A 430 1.96 11.56 20.87
N ASP A 431 2.62 12.44 20.15
CA ASP A 431 3.19 13.63 20.76
C ASP A 431 2.13 14.69 21.05
N ASP A 432 2.27 15.45 22.16
CA ASP A 432 1.39 16.58 22.52
C ASP A 432 1.34 17.67 21.47
N ARG A 433 2.36 17.74 20.61
CA ARG A 433 2.49 18.70 19.52
C ARG A 433 2.37 18.06 18.16
N SER A 434 1.74 16.89 18.10
CA SER A 434 1.53 16.23 16.81
C SER A 434 0.76 17.15 15.87
N LYS A 435 1.14 17.19 14.61
CA LYS A 435 0.45 17.97 13.56
C LYS A 435 -0.87 17.32 13.10
N VAL A 436 -1.52 16.67 14.00
CA VAL A 436 -2.72 15.84 13.79
C VAL A 436 -3.96 16.68 13.81
#